data_41365a30972d5c824eb396e76343f8c8
#
_entry.id   41365a30972d5c824eb396e76343f8c8
#
_cell.length_a   1.000
_cell.length_b   1.000
_cell.length_c   1.000
_cell.angle_alpha   90.00
_cell.angle_beta   90.00
_cell.angle_gamma   90.00
#
_symmetry.space_group_name_H-M   'P 1'
#
loop_
_entity.id
_entity.type
_entity.pdbx_description
1 polymer ?
#
loop_
_entity_poly.entity_id
_entity_poly.type
_entity_poly.pdbx_seq_one_letter_code
_entity_poly.pdbx_strand_id
1 'polypeptide(L)'
;MARLLGQAQLAAKWRAVARGEGSSGAAGPRRQQEVGVPHRPVLLTEVLEWLRIRPDGIYVDATLGAGGHSAAIAGRLTSGQLISLDRDGQALGIARERLREFGSRVTLVHAAFSRIAEVVQELGIAKVDGVLADLGVSSMQLDRPERGFSFREAGPLDMRMSSGEAAEDTLTAEEIVNQWPEKQLADLLYREAEEHDSRRIARRIVKARPIRDTAHLATVVAGARRQWGRQKLHPATKTFLALRIAVNREMEELGQFLYRTPATLNSGGRWVVLTYHSREDRPVKRAFQGGQKAGTLWVLTRHVIVPSEEEQAANPRSRSAKLRCAEKV
;
A
#
# COMPACT_ATOMS: atom_id res chain seq x y z
N MET A 1 -5.68 34.41 16.98
CA MET A 1 -5.90 34.79 15.57
C MET A 1 -4.86 34.23 14.60
N ALA A 2 -3.55 34.21 14.89
CA ALA A 2 -2.52 33.69 13.97
C ALA A 2 -2.64 32.18 13.61
N ARG A 3 -3.15 31.33 14.50
CA ARG A 3 -3.35 29.88 14.25
C ARG A 3 -4.47 29.57 13.25
N LEU A 4 -5.52 30.38 13.19
CA LEU A 4 -6.66 30.19 12.26
C LEU A 4 -6.32 30.61 10.82
N LEU A 5 -5.43 31.60 10.65
CA LEU A 5 -4.96 32.03 9.33
C LEU A 5 -4.03 31.00 8.67
N GLY A 6 -3.22 30.27 9.45
CA GLY A 6 -2.38 29.20 8.93
C GLY A 6 -3.15 27.99 8.42
N GLN A 7 -4.25 27.63 9.08
CA GLN A 7 -5.10 26.51 8.67
C GLN A 7 -5.88 26.78 7.37
N ALA A 8 -6.37 28.00 7.19
CA ALA A 8 -7.05 28.40 5.96
C ALA A 8 -6.11 28.45 4.73
N GLN A 9 -4.86 28.88 4.94
CA GLN A 9 -3.83 28.88 3.89
C GLN A 9 -3.35 27.48 3.52
N LEU A 10 -3.20 26.56 4.49
CA LEU A 10 -2.90 25.16 4.21
C LEU A 10 -4.03 24.48 3.45
N ALA A 11 -5.28 24.63 3.88
CA ALA A 11 -6.44 24.10 3.18
C ALA A 11 -6.58 24.67 1.76
N ALA A 12 -6.26 25.95 1.54
CA ALA A 12 -6.22 26.58 0.22
C ALA A 12 -5.10 26.00 -0.67
N LYS A 13 -3.91 25.75 -0.09
CA LYS A 13 -2.76 25.15 -0.79
C LYS A 13 -3.07 23.74 -1.27
N TRP A 14 -3.72 22.92 -0.46
CA TRP A 14 -4.15 21.58 -0.85
C TRP A 14 -5.27 21.60 -1.89
N ARG A 15 -6.21 22.56 -1.82
CA ARG A 15 -7.25 22.74 -2.84
C ARG A 15 -6.71 23.24 -4.18
N ALA A 16 -5.61 24.01 -4.19
CA ALA A 16 -4.93 24.45 -5.41
C ALA A 16 -4.17 23.28 -6.07
N VAL A 17 -3.50 22.42 -5.29
CA VAL A 17 -2.88 21.18 -5.79
C VAL A 17 -3.93 20.22 -6.37
N ALA A 18 -5.10 20.14 -5.74
CA ALA A 18 -6.22 19.34 -6.25
C ALA A 18 -6.81 19.88 -7.57
N ARG A 19 -6.65 21.19 -7.89
CA ARG A 19 -7.14 21.83 -9.12
C ARG A 19 -6.15 21.90 -10.27
N GLY A 20 -4.91 21.41 -10.09
CA GLY A 20 -3.96 21.32 -11.20
C GLY A 20 -3.38 22.66 -11.71
N GLU A 21 -3.41 23.73 -10.90
CA GLU A 21 -2.85 25.03 -11.26
C GLU A 21 -1.36 25.09 -10.87
N GLY A 22 -0.51 24.65 -11.79
CA GLY A 22 0.96 24.73 -11.62
C GLY A 22 1.73 24.11 -12.76
N SER A 23 2.31 24.98 -13.63
CA SER A 23 3.33 24.79 -14.67
C SER A 23 3.03 23.90 -15.88
N SER A 24 2.84 24.56 -17.00
CA SER A 24 2.91 24.03 -18.36
C SER A 24 4.36 23.81 -18.80
N GLY A 25 4.78 22.55 -18.89
CA GLY A 25 5.99 22.12 -19.59
C GLY A 25 5.61 21.30 -20.81
N ALA A 26 6.05 21.70 -22.01
CA ALA A 26 5.72 21.06 -23.27
C ALA A 26 6.24 19.62 -23.33
N ALA A 27 5.35 18.66 -23.53
CA ALA A 27 5.67 17.25 -23.71
C ALA A 27 5.55 16.87 -25.20
N GLY A 28 6.60 16.26 -25.76
CA GLY A 28 6.61 15.67 -27.09
C GLY A 28 5.67 14.46 -27.23
N PRO A 29 5.45 13.91 -28.45
CA PRO A 29 4.40 12.93 -28.72
C PRO A 29 4.63 11.62 -27.97
N ARG A 30 3.69 11.31 -27.07
CA ARG A 30 3.66 10.03 -26.32
C ARG A 30 3.25 8.90 -27.25
N ARG A 31 4.05 7.84 -27.32
CA ARG A 31 3.64 6.55 -27.88
C ARG A 31 2.40 6.08 -27.10
N GLN A 32 1.33 5.75 -27.82
CA GLN A 32 0.16 5.09 -27.28
C GLN A 32 0.60 3.75 -26.67
N GLN A 33 0.62 3.66 -25.35
CA GLN A 33 0.78 2.39 -24.66
C GLN A 33 -0.52 1.61 -24.83
N GLU A 34 -0.39 0.37 -25.28
CA GLU A 34 -1.48 -0.60 -25.34
C GLU A 34 -2.20 -0.62 -24.00
N VAL A 35 -3.52 -0.49 -24.06
CA VAL A 35 -4.40 -0.57 -22.89
C VAL A 35 -4.37 -2.01 -22.40
N GLY A 36 -3.45 -2.30 -21.47
CA GLY A 36 -3.39 -3.58 -20.75
C GLY A 36 -4.73 -3.88 -20.10
N VAL A 37 -5.04 -5.17 -19.96
CA VAL A 37 -6.24 -5.69 -19.29
C VAL A 37 -6.53 -4.87 -18.04
N PRO A 38 -7.75 -4.28 -17.89
CA PRO A 38 -8.06 -3.39 -16.78
C PRO A 38 -7.82 -4.13 -15.46
N HIS A 39 -6.92 -3.57 -14.64
CA HIS A 39 -6.57 -4.13 -13.36
C HIS A 39 -7.82 -4.22 -12.48
N ARG A 40 -8.26 -5.46 -12.20
CA ARG A 40 -9.39 -5.72 -11.31
C ARG A 40 -8.92 -5.64 -9.85
N PRO A 41 -9.56 -4.79 -9.01
CA PRO A 41 -9.27 -4.73 -7.60
C PRO A 41 -9.51 -6.09 -6.92
N VAL A 42 -8.68 -6.42 -5.94
CA VAL A 42 -8.77 -7.69 -5.22
C VAL A 42 -9.96 -7.67 -4.25
N LEU A 43 -10.75 -8.74 -4.21
CA LEU A 43 -11.92 -8.88 -3.33
C LEU A 43 -12.88 -7.68 -3.40
N LEU A 44 -13.09 -7.14 -4.61
CA LEU A 44 -13.85 -5.91 -4.80
C LEU A 44 -15.26 -6.00 -4.25
N THR A 45 -15.97 -7.09 -4.54
CA THR A 45 -17.34 -7.31 -4.07
C THR A 45 -17.41 -7.35 -2.56
N GLU A 46 -16.52 -8.12 -1.94
CA GLU A 46 -16.41 -8.29 -0.49
C GLU A 46 -16.03 -6.97 0.21
N VAL A 47 -15.10 -6.20 -0.38
CA VAL A 47 -14.75 -4.87 0.14
C VAL A 47 -15.98 -3.97 0.20
N LEU A 48 -16.75 -3.89 -0.88
CA LEU A 48 -17.94 -3.04 -0.95
C LEU A 48 -19.05 -3.50 0.00
N GLU A 49 -19.25 -4.80 0.14
CA GLU A 49 -20.22 -5.38 1.09
C GLU A 49 -19.82 -5.10 2.54
N TRP A 50 -18.55 -5.34 2.90
CA TRP A 50 -18.10 -5.15 4.27
C TRP A 50 -17.96 -3.68 4.66
N LEU A 51 -17.63 -2.78 3.74
CA LEU A 51 -17.68 -1.33 3.99
C LEU A 51 -19.10 -0.81 4.21
N ARG A 52 -20.13 -1.52 3.70
CA ARG A 52 -21.53 -1.13 3.84
C ARG A 52 -21.75 0.33 3.47
N ILE A 53 -21.39 0.68 2.23
CA ILE A 53 -21.36 2.06 1.75
C ILE A 53 -22.76 2.67 1.76
N ARG A 54 -22.90 3.80 2.46
CA ARG A 54 -24.10 4.66 2.41
C ARG A 54 -23.88 5.76 1.38
N PRO A 55 -24.92 6.12 0.58
CA PRO A 55 -24.77 7.11 -0.49
C PRO A 55 -24.35 8.52 -0.02
N ASP A 56 -24.62 8.86 1.24
CA ASP A 56 -24.32 10.13 1.90
C ASP A 56 -23.09 10.07 2.83
N GLY A 57 -22.47 8.90 3.00
CA GLY A 57 -21.39 8.66 3.93
C GLY A 57 -20.03 9.22 3.49
N ILE A 58 -19.12 9.33 4.44
CA ILE A 58 -17.72 9.75 4.22
C ILE A 58 -16.82 8.54 4.38
N TYR A 59 -16.01 8.25 3.36
CA TYR A 59 -15.13 7.09 3.33
C TYR A 59 -13.68 7.50 3.08
N VAL A 60 -12.74 6.69 3.58
CA VAL A 60 -11.32 6.82 3.28
C VAL A 60 -10.83 5.54 2.62
N ASP A 61 -10.25 5.67 1.44
CA ASP A 61 -9.37 4.67 0.85
C ASP A 61 -7.93 5.07 1.17
N ALA A 62 -7.33 4.39 2.14
CA ALA A 62 -6.01 4.73 2.66
C ALA A 62 -4.85 4.30 1.72
N THR A 63 -5.17 3.54 0.66
CA THR A 63 -4.21 2.91 -0.29
C THR A 63 -4.76 2.98 -1.71
N LEU A 64 -4.85 4.21 -2.25
CA LEU A 64 -5.49 4.50 -3.54
C LEU A 64 -5.00 3.62 -4.70
N GLY A 65 -3.68 3.43 -4.83
CA GLY A 65 -3.07 2.73 -5.95
C GLY A 65 -3.53 3.30 -7.30
N ALA A 66 -3.99 2.42 -8.19
CA ALA A 66 -4.58 2.83 -9.49
C ALA A 66 -6.04 3.30 -9.40
N GLY A 67 -6.60 3.44 -8.19
CA GLY A 67 -7.95 3.96 -7.97
C GLY A 67 -9.09 2.97 -8.23
N GLY A 68 -8.80 1.67 -8.26
CA GLY A 68 -9.83 0.66 -8.57
C GLY A 68 -10.91 0.52 -7.50
N HIS A 69 -10.52 0.34 -6.24
CA HIS A 69 -11.45 0.35 -5.10
C HIS A 69 -12.11 1.71 -4.93
N SER A 70 -11.33 2.79 -5.02
CA SER A 70 -11.83 4.17 -4.94
C SER A 70 -12.92 4.46 -5.96
N ALA A 71 -12.77 4.03 -7.21
CA ALA A 71 -13.81 4.21 -8.26
C ALA A 71 -15.11 3.47 -7.89
N ALA A 72 -14.98 2.23 -7.40
CA ALA A 72 -16.14 1.44 -7.01
C ALA A 72 -16.86 2.00 -5.76
N ILE A 73 -16.13 2.56 -4.80
CA ILE A 73 -16.68 3.26 -3.65
C ILE A 73 -17.38 4.55 -4.10
N ALA A 74 -16.69 5.40 -4.88
CA ALA A 74 -17.23 6.67 -5.38
C ALA A 74 -18.48 6.49 -6.23
N GLY A 75 -18.56 5.40 -7.01
CA GLY A 75 -19.75 5.05 -7.80
C GLY A 75 -20.99 4.73 -6.97
N ARG A 76 -20.84 4.46 -5.67
CA ARG A 76 -21.97 4.22 -4.74
C ARG A 76 -22.37 5.47 -3.94
N LEU A 77 -21.58 6.53 -4.03
CA LEU A 77 -21.87 7.79 -3.35
C LEU A 77 -22.73 8.70 -4.23
N THR A 78 -23.66 9.39 -3.60
CA THR A 78 -24.47 10.47 -4.24
C THR A 78 -24.10 11.84 -3.68
N SER A 79 -24.32 12.07 -2.40
CA SER A 79 -23.94 13.29 -1.66
C SER A 79 -22.74 13.07 -0.72
N GLY A 80 -22.32 11.84 -0.53
CA GLY A 80 -21.18 11.47 0.30
C GLY A 80 -19.83 11.83 -0.33
N GLN A 81 -18.75 11.58 0.41
CA GLN A 81 -17.38 11.93 0.02
C GLN A 81 -16.42 10.73 0.17
N LEU A 82 -15.46 10.65 -0.73
CA LEU A 82 -14.33 9.72 -0.66
C LEU A 82 -13.03 10.51 -0.58
N ILE A 83 -12.23 10.21 0.42
CA ILE A 83 -10.85 10.68 0.57
C ILE A 83 -9.93 9.51 0.22
N SER A 84 -9.04 9.68 -0.75
CA SER A 84 -8.14 8.62 -1.18
C SER A 84 -6.69 9.06 -1.02
N LEU A 85 -5.92 8.26 -0.26
CA LEU A 85 -4.52 8.54 0.07
C LEU A 85 -3.60 7.62 -0.72
N ASP A 86 -2.48 8.16 -1.17
CA ASP A 86 -1.33 7.38 -1.59
C ASP A 86 -0.04 8.15 -1.34
N ARG A 87 1.03 7.42 -0.99
CA ARG A 87 2.38 7.97 -0.87
C ARG A 87 3.11 8.05 -2.21
N ASP A 88 2.60 7.39 -3.26
CA ASP A 88 3.16 7.39 -4.60
C ASP A 88 2.49 8.46 -5.48
N GLY A 89 3.22 9.53 -5.79
CA GLY A 89 2.73 10.59 -6.66
C GLY A 89 2.33 10.11 -8.06
N GLN A 90 2.94 9.03 -8.57
CA GLN A 90 2.57 8.43 -9.86
C GLN A 90 1.19 7.74 -9.78
N ALA A 91 0.91 7.06 -8.67
CA ALA A 91 -0.41 6.47 -8.41
C ALA A 91 -1.50 7.54 -8.41
N LEU A 92 -1.27 8.65 -7.71
CA LEU A 92 -2.19 9.79 -7.67
C LEU A 92 -2.46 10.37 -9.07
N GLY A 93 -1.42 10.46 -9.92
CA GLY A 93 -1.58 10.94 -11.31
C GLY A 93 -2.52 10.05 -12.13
N ILE A 94 -2.36 8.73 -12.05
CA ILE A 94 -3.18 7.76 -12.78
C ILE A 94 -4.61 7.71 -12.22
N ALA A 95 -4.73 7.68 -10.89
CA ALA A 95 -6.03 7.64 -10.25
C ALA A 95 -6.86 8.91 -10.50
N ARG A 96 -6.22 10.08 -10.67
CA ARG A 96 -6.90 11.33 -11.00
C ARG A 96 -7.69 11.23 -12.30
N GLU A 97 -7.13 10.63 -13.34
CA GLU A 97 -7.85 10.42 -14.61
C GLU A 97 -9.01 9.43 -14.43
N ARG A 98 -8.77 8.32 -13.73
CA ARG A 98 -9.81 7.32 -13.47
C ARG A 98 -10.98 7.86 -12.65
N LEU A 99 -10.71 8.73 -11.69
CA LEU A 99 -11.71 9.24 -10.75
C LEU A 99 -12.30 10.59 -11.16
N ARG A 100 -11.92 11.11 -12.34
CA ARG A 100 -12.33 12.41 -12.86
C ARG A 100 -13.84 12.59 -12.94
N GLU A 101 -14.55 11.55 -13.34
CA GLU A 101 -16.01 11.57 -13.48
C GLU A 101 -16.76 11.82 -12.15
N PHE A 102 -16.14 11.49 -11.03
CA PHE A 102 -16.75 11.67 -9.70
C PHE A 102 -16.63 13.10 -9.16
N GLY A 103 -15.85 13.96 -9.80
CA GLY A 103 -15.74 15.39 -9.48
C GLY A 103 -15.37 15.68 -8.03
N SER A 104 -16.11 16.58 -7.40
CA SER A 104 -15.85 17.02 -6.02
C SER A 104 -16.16 15.97 -4.94
N ARG A 105 -16.78 14.85 -5.30
CA ARG A 105 -17.03 13.75 -4.36
C ARG A 105 -15.75 12.99 -3.97
N VAL A 106 -14.66 13.15 -4.73
CA VAL A 106 -13.39 12.47 -4.48
C VAL A 106 -12.29 13.49 -4.24
N THR A 107 -11.60 13.33 -3.09
CA THR A 107 -10.42 14.11 -2.73
C THR A 107 -9.20 13.20 -2.73
N LEU A 108 -8.19 13.49 -3.56
CA LEU A 108 -6.93 12.77 -3.62
C LEU A 108 -5.87 13.46 -2.76
N VAL A 109 -5.21 12.72 -1.88
CA VAL A 109 -4.23 13.26 -0.93
C VAL A 109 -2.91 12.51 -1.07
N HIS A 110 -1.81 13.26 -1.29
CA HIS A 110 -0.46 12.69 -1.30
C HIS A 110 0.03 12.53 0.13
N ALA A 111 -0.22 11.38 0.73
CA ALA A 111 0.16 11.06 2.10
C ALA A 111 0.32 9.55 2.30
N ALA A 112 1.17 9.15 3.24
CA ALA A 112 1.20 7.78 3.73
C ALA A 112 -0.10 7.46 4.49
N PHE A 113 -0.56 6.22 4.43
CA PHE A 113 -1.80 5.79 5.09
C PHE A 113 -1.74 5.93 6.63
N SER A 114 -0.54 5.91 7.23
CA SER A 114 -0.33 6.19 8.65
C SER A 114 -0.79 7.59 9.08
N ARG A 115 -0.88 8.54 8.14
CA ARG A 115 -1.31 9.91 8.38
C ARG A 115 -2.83 10.12 8.26
N ILE A 116 -3.60 9.04 8.27
CA ILE A 116 -5.07 9.11 8.10
C ILE A 116 -5.74 10.09 9.07
N ALA A 117 -5.32 10.11 10.34
CA ALA A 117 -5.94 10.98 11.35
C ALA A 117 -5.65 12.46 11.09
N GLU A 118 -4.40 12.79 10.74
CA GLU A 118 -4.00 14.14 10.37
C GLU A 118 -4.74 14.61 9.11
N VAL A 119 -4.81 13.77 8.08
CA VAL A 119 -5.50 14.09 6.81
C VAL A 119 -6.97 14.35 7.04
N VAL A 120 -7.67 13.51 7.79
CA VAL A 120 -9.10 13.70 8.12
C VAL A 120 -9.30 15.03 8.87
N GLN A 121 -8.43 15.34 9.83
CA GLN A 121 -8.47 16.58 10.59
C GLN A 121 -8.15 17.82 9.72
N GLU A 122 -7.13 17.76 8.86
CA GLU A 122 -6.74 18.84 7.93
C GLU A 122 -7.85 19.19 6.95
N LEU A 123 -8.66 18.20 6.55
CA LEU A 123 -9.85 18.40 5.70
C LEU A 123 -11.07 18.93 6.47
N GLY A 124 -10.97 19.13 7.79
CA GLY A 124 -12.08 19.61 8.62
C GLY A 124 -13.18 18.56 8.86
N ILE A 125 -12.88 17.29 8.64
CA ILE A 125 -13.81 16.17 8.82
C ILE A 125 -13.68 15.65 10.25
N ALA A 126 -14.77 15.60 11.00
CA ALA A 126 -14.75 15.15 12.38
C ALA A 126 -14.52 13.62 12.47
N LYS A 127 -15.24 12.85 11.68
CA LYS A 127 -15.21 11.39 11.64
C LYS A 127 -15.65 10.88 10.27
N VAL A 128 -15.31 9.62 9.96
CA VAL A 128 -15.65 8.94 8.72
C VAL A 128 -16.49 7.68 8.97
N ASP A 129 -17.28 7.27 7.98
CA ASP A 129 -18.18 6.13 8.07
C ASP A 129 -17.54 4.81 7.67
N GLY A 130 -16.38 4.89 7.01
CA GLY A 130 -15.60 3.70 6.72
C GLY A 130 -14.19 4.01 6.25
N VAL A 131 -13.30 3.04 6.50
CA VAL A 131 -11.90 3.07 6.08
C VAL A 131 -11.57 1.76 5.40
N LEU A 132 -10.99 1.86 4.21
CA LEU A 132 -10.36 0.76 3.48
C LEU A 132 -8.85 0.91 3.52
N ALA A 133 -8.13 -0.18 3.68
CA ALA A 133 -6.70 -0.27 3.38
C ALA A 133 -6.42 -1.57 2.62
N ASP A 134 -5.93 -1.47 1.39
CA ASP A 134 -5.42 -2.57 0.57
C ASP A 134 -3.88 -2.53 0.63
N LEU A 135 -3.32 -3.30 1.58
CA LEU A 135 -1.90 -3.21 1.93
C LEU A 135 -1.01 -3.85 0.85
N GLY A 136 0.26 -3.46 0.86
CA GLY A 136 1.28 -4.00 -0.03
C GLY A 136 1.60 -3.10 -1.21
N VAL A 137 2.07 -3.70 -2.31
CA VAL A 137 2.50 -2.99 -3.53
C VAL A 137 1.40 -2.98 -4.58
N SER A 138 1.26 -1.86 -5.27
CA SER A 138 0.35 -1.76 -6.39
C SER A 138 0.88 -2.57 -7.60
N SER A 139 -0.04 -3.00 -8.47
CA SER A 139 0.36 -3.67 -9.72
C SER A 139 1.26 -2.82 -10.59
N MET A 140 1.05 -1.50 -10.59
CA MET A 140 1.89 -0.57 -11.33
C MET A 140 3.35 -0.59 -10.85
N GLN A 141 3.57 -0.74 -9.55
CA GLN A 141 4.93 -0.85 -8.99
C GLN A 141 5.59 -2.16 -9.36
N LEU A 142 4.82 -3.27 -9.41
CA LEU A 142 5.32 -4.60 -9.81
C LEU A 142 5.57 -4.74 -11.31
N ASP A 143 4.80 -4.03 -12.16
CA ASP A 143 4.86 -4.14 -13.62
C ASP A 143 5.87 -3.17 -14.25
N ARG A 144 6.52 -2.34 -13.44
CA ARG A 144 7.54 -1.38 -13.87
C ARG A 144 8.92 -1.81 -13.37
N PRO A 145 9.78 -2.37 -14.24
CA PRO A 145 11.12 -2.82 -13.86
C PRO A 145 11.96 -1.71 -13.21
N GLU A 146 11.81 -0.47 -13.67
CA GLU A 146 12.51 0.70 -13.15
C GLU A 146 12.22 1.03 -11.67
N ARG A 147 11.14 0.46 -11.09
CA ARG A 147 10.80 0.62 -9.67
C ARG A 147 11.51 -0.42 -8.77
N GLY A 148 12.06 -1.48 -9.33
CA GLY A 148 12.84 -2.49 -8.60
C GLY A 148 12.06 -3.46 -7.71
N PHE A 149 10.72 -3.45 -7.73
CA PHE A 149 9.89 -4.36 -6.90
C PHE A 149 9.83 -5.79 -7.42
N SER A 150 10.15 -6.01 -8.68
CA SER A 150 10.10 -7.31 -9.36
C SER A 150 11.49 -7.74 -9.83
N PHE A 151 11.70 -9.03 -9.93
CA PHE A 151 12.90 -9.63 -10.53
C PHE A 151 12.56 -10.44 -11.82
N ARG A 152 11.37 -10.24 -12.38
CA ARG A 152 10.98 -10.82 -13.68
C ARG A 152 11.79 -10.23 -14.81
N GLU A 153 12.06 -8.94 -14.70
CA GLU A 153 12.93 -8.18 -15.58
C GLU A 153 13.98 -7.47 -14.74
N ALA A 154 15.16 -7.24 -15.33
CA ALA A 154 16.23 -6.53 -14.65
C ALA A 154 15.86 -5.05 -14.47
N GLY A 155 16.02 -4.54 -13.27
CA GLY A 155 15.77 -3.14 -12.91
C GLY A 155 16.65 -2.70 -11.75
N PRO A 156 16.72 -1.40 -11.45
CA PRO A 156 17.49 -0.88 -10.33
C PRO A 156 16.96 -1.44 -9.00
N LEU A 157 17.83 -1.55 -8.01
CA LEU A 157 17.47 -1.97 -6.66
C LEU A 157 16.94 -0.78 -5.85
N ASP A 158 15.87 -0.12 -6.34
CA ASP A 158 15.26 1.04 -5.68
C ASP A 158 14.27 0.58 -4.59
N MET A 159 13.16 0.00 -4.96
CA MET A 159 12.06 -0.48 -4.11
C MET A 159 11.35 0.60 -3.27
N ARG A 160 11.59 1.89 -3.49
CA ARG A 160 10.84 2.96 -2.80
C ARG A 160 9.43 3.10 -3.35
N MET A 161 8.42 3.13 -2.50
CA MET A 161 7.02 3.36 -2.89
C MET A 161 6.77 4.84 -3.20
N SER A 162 7.41 5.76 -2.47
CA SER A 162 7.37 7.19 -2.78
C SER A 162 8.15 7.50 -4.05
N SER A 163 7.75 8.54 -4.79
CA SER A 163 8.41 9.01 -6.00
C SER A 163 8.60 10.53 -5.96
N GLY A 164 9.59 11.05 -6.71
CA GLY A 164 9.93 12.47 -6.76
C GLY A 164 10.78 12.93 -5.56
N GLU A 165 10.79 14.24 -5.28
CA GLU A 165 11.62 14.87 -4.23
C GLU A 165 11.46 14.24 -2.85
N ALA A 166 10.26 13.73 -2.53
CA ALA A 166 10.00 13.04 -1.27
C ALA A 166 10.76 11.70 -1.12
N ALA A 167 11.38 11.21 -2.19
CA ALA A 167 12.13 9.95 -2.19
C ALA A 167 13.66 10.16 -2.09
N GLU A 168 14.17 11.38 -2.31
CA GLU A 168 15.62 11.60 -2.50
C GLU A 168 16.47 11.22 -1.28
N ASP A 169 15.97 11.42 -0.06
CA ASP A 169 16.68 11.10 1.19
C ASP A 169 16.26 9.78 1.84
N THR A 170 15.56 8.90 1.11
CA THR A 170 15.07 7.64 1.67
C THR A 170 15.93 6.45 1.25
N LEU A 171 16.12 5.50 2.19
CA LEU A 171 16.85 4.26 2.00
C LEU A 171 16.39 3.49 0.76
N THR A 172 17.34 2.96 -0.03
CA THR A 172 17.09 2.12 -1.19
C THR A 172 17.44 0.65 -0.91
N ALA A 173 16.91 -0.26 -1.71
CA ALA A 173 17.31 -1.67 -1.63
C ALA A 173 18.77 -1.86 -2.04
N GLU A 174 19.31 -1.01 -2.93
CA GLU A 174 20.72 -1.01 -3.33
C GLU A 174 21.65 -0.75 -2.15
N GLU A 175 21.34 0.27 -1.34
CA GLU A 175 22.13 0.61 -0.14
C GLU A 175 22.11 -0.56 0.87
N ILE A 176 20.92 -1.17 1.09
CA ILE A 176 20.82 -2.32 2.00
C ILE A 176 21.69 -3.48 1.52
N VAL A 177 21.58 -3.89 0.26
CA VAL A 177 22.28 -5.08 -0.23
C VAL A 177 23.77 -4.84 -0.42
N ASN A 178 24.21 -3.62 -0.75
CA ASN A 178 25.60 -3.31 -1.05
C ASN A 178 26.40 -2.78 0.14
N GLN A 179 25.74 -2.15 1.13
CA GLN A 179 26.47 -1.46 2.20
C GLN A 179 26.27 -2.09 3.58
N TRP A 180 25.11 -2.71 3.86
CA TRP A 180 24.84 -3.21 5.22
C TRP A 180 25.76 -4.38 5.59
N PRO A 181 26.21 -4.46 6.86
CA PRO A 181 26.94 -5.61 7.40
C PRO A 181 26.15 -6.91 7.24
N GLU A 182 26.85 -8.03 7.00
CA GLU A 182 26.26 -9.38 6.83
C GLU A 182 25.24 -9.71 7.91
N LYS A 183 25.58 -9.43 9.18
CA LYS A 183 24.69 -9.72 10.31
C LYS A 183 23.40 -8.92 10.24
N GLN A 184 23.45 -7.62 9.95
CA GLN A 184 22.27 -6.77 9.84
C GLN A 184 21.38 -7.21 8.69
N LEU A 185 21.95 -7.55 7.54
CA LEU A 185 21.22 -8.08 6.39
C LEU A 185 20.55 -9.42 6.73
N ALA A 186 21.24 -10.34 7.41
CA ALA A 186 20.67 -11.61 7.84
C ALA A 186 19.50 -11.42 8.82
N ASP A 187 19.68 -10.53 9.80
CA ASP A 187 18.66 -10.21 10.81
C ASP A 187 17.41 -9.58 10.14
N LEU A 188 17.61 -8.71 9.13
CA LEU A 188 16.52 -8.14 8.32
C LEU A 188 15.72 -9.22 7.61
N LEU A 189 16.39 -10.10 6.85
CA LEU A 189 15.74 -11.15 6.07
C LEU A 189 14.94 -12.11 6.96
N TYR A 190 15.48 -12.45 8.13
CA TYR A 190 14.79 -13.29 9.10
C TYR A 190 13.59 -12.57 9.72
N ARG A 191 13.80 -11.35 10.21
CA ARG A 191 12.78 -10.59 10.93
C ARG A 191 11.62 -10.20 10.05
N GLU A 192 11.86 -9.69 8.81
CA GLU A 192 10.80 -9.14 7.98
C GLU A 192 10.12 -10.16 7.07
N ALA A 193 10.79 -11.25 6.69
CA ALA A 193 10.21 -12.26 5.80
C ALA A 193 10.24 -13.69 6.34
N GLU A 194 10.61 -13.90 7.60
CA GLU A 194 10.75 -15.25 8.19
C GLU A 194 11.61 -16.15 7.28
N GLU A 195 12.73 -15.60 6.74
CA GLU A 195 13.64 -16.34 5.87
C GLU A 195 14.62 -17.17 6.72
N HIS A 196 14.42 -18.46 6.75
CA HIS A 196 15.24 -19.38 7.58
C HIS A 196 16.66 -19.53 7.07
N ASP A 197 16.90 -19.37 5.77
CA ASP A 197 18.25 -19.36 5.18
C ASP A 197 18.94 -17.98 5.22
N SER A 198 18.42 -17.04 6.01
CA SER A 198 18.81 -15.62 6.03
C SER A 198 20.32 -15.40 6.16
N ARG A 199 21.00 -16.10 7.08
CA ARG A 199 22.46 -16.00 7.27
C ARG A 199 23.24 -16.45 6.04
N ARG A 200 22.78 -17.53 5.38
CA ARG A 200 23.43 -18.07 4.18
C ARG A 200 23.22 -17.14 2.98
N ILE A 201 22.02 -16.60 2.86
CA ILE A 201 21.68 -15.63 1.82
C ILE A 201 22.50 -14.35 2.02
N ALA A 202 22.52 -13.78 3.22
CA ALA A 202 23.27 -12.55 3.52
C ALA A 202 24.76 -12.72 3.21
N ARG A 203 25.39 -13.83 3.64
CA ARG A 203 26.80 -14.14 3.32
C ARG A 203 27.04 -14.19 1.82
N ARG A 204 26.11 -14.81 1.07
CA ARG A 204 26.25 -14.92 -0.37
C ARG A 204 26.09 -13.57 -1.08
N ILE A 205 25.17 -12.72 -0.62
CA ILE A 205 25.00 -11.36 -1.12
C ILE A 205 26.29 -10.55 -0.86
N VAL A 206 26.81 -10.55 0.37
CA VAL A 206 28.03 -9.81 0.71
C VAL A 206 29.23 -10.27 -0.13
N LYS A 207 29.36 -11.59 -0.38
CA LYS A 207 30.44 -12.14 -1.22
C LYS A 207 30.29 -11.76 -2.70
N ALA A 208 29.06 -11.52 -3.17
CA ALA A 208 28.77 -11.23 -4.58
C ALA A 208 28.74 -9.71 -4.90
N ARG A 209 28.99 -8.85 -3.91
CA ARG A 209 29.01 -7.39 -4.10
C ARG A 209 30.04 -6.95 -5.15
N PRO A 210 29.74 -5.91 -5.92
CA PRO A 210 28.51 -5.13 -5.92
C PRO A 210 27.35 -5.86 -6.62
N ILE A 211 26.17 -5.84 -6.00
CA ILE A 211 24.92 -6.32 -6.62
C ILE A 211 24.39 -5.21 -7.53
N ARG A 212 24.21 -5.50 -8.82
CA ARG A 212 24.00 -4.50 -9.86
C ARG A 212 22.53 -4.16 -10.10
N ASP A 213 21.66 -5.18 -10.04
CA ASP A 213 20.24 -5.07 -10.40
C ASP A 213 19.41 -6.18 -9.73
N THR A 214 18.09 -6.13 -9.91
CA THR A 214 17.14 -7.08 -9.36
C THR A 214 17.37 -8.52 -9.84
N ALA A 215 17.73 -8.72 -11.11
CA ALA A 215 17.99 -10.06 -11.66
C ALA A 215 19.28 -10.67 -11.09
N HIS A 216 20.34 -9.85 -10.93
CA HIS A 216 21.57 -10.26 -10.27
C HIS A 216 21.31 -10.69 -8.82
N LEU A 217 20.56 -9.86 -8.05
CA LEU A 217 20.18 -10.21 -6.68
C LEU A 217 19.41 -11.53 -6.63
N ALA A 218 18.40 -11.72 -7.49
CA ALA A 218 17.60 -12.92 -7.54
C ALA A 218 18.45 -14.17 -7.83
N THR A 219 19.40 -14.08 -8.74
CA THR A 219 20.35 -15.15 -9.08
C THR A 219 21.25 -15.52 -7.89
N VAL A 220 21.81 -14.51 -7.21
CA VAL A 220 22.67 -14.68 -6.02
C VAL A 220 21.88 -15.38 -4.90
N VAL A 221 20.65 -14.95 -4.64
CA VAL A 221 19.77 -15.54 -3.61
C VAL A 221 19.37 -16.97 -3.97
N ALA A 222 18.99 -17.23 -5.21
CA ALA A 222 18.63 -18.58 -5.66
C ALA A 222 19.78 -19.57 -5.45
N GLY A 223 21.01 -19.15 -5.77
CA GLY A 223 22.20 -19.97 -5.55
C GLY A 223 22.60 -20.16 -4.07
N ALA A 224 22.03 -19.38 -3.15
CA ALA A 224 22.26 -19.51 -1.72
C ALA A 224 21.36 -20.54 -1.03
N ARG A 225 20.19 -20.84 -1.57
CA ARG A 225 19.21 -21.71 -0.91
C ARG A 225 19.58 -23.19 -1.02
N ARG A 226 19.23 -23.98 0.01
CA ARG A 226 19.22 -25.42 -0.08
C ARG A 226 18.07 -25.87 -0.96
N GLN A 227 18.32 -26.68 -1.97
CA GLN A 227 17.27 -27.30 -2.79
C GLN A 227 16.61 -28.43 -1.99
N TRP A 228 15.52 -28.12 -1.29
CA TRP A 228 14.70 -29.13 -0.63
C TRP A 228 13.30 -29.07 -1.25
N GLY A 229 12.96 -30.06 -2.07
CA GLY A 229 11.63 -30.27 -2.64
C GLY A 229 11.16 -29.22 -3.66
N ARG A 230 9.95 -29.42 -4.20
CA ARG A 230 9.25 -28.47 -5.10
C ARG A 230 8.83 -27.23 -4.32
N GLN A 231 9.49 -26.12 -4.56
CA GLN A 231 9.11 -24.85 -3.97
C GLN A 231 7.97 -24.21 -4.77
N LYS A 232 6.90 -23.75 -4.06
CA LYS A 232 5.75 -23.06 -4.66
C LYS A 232 6.09 -21.63 -5.11
N LEU A 233 7.14 -21.01 -4.54
CA LEU A 233 7.57 -19.64 -4.80
C LEU A 233 9.04 -19.59 -5.20
N HIS A 234 9.40 -18.59 -6.02
CA HIS A 234 10.80 -18.34 -6.38
C HIS A 234 11.65 -18.06 -5.12
N PRO A 235 12.87 -18.59 -5.03
CA PRO A 235 13.74 -18.45 -3.85
C PRO A 235 13.96 -17.00 -3.40
N ALA A 236 14.03 -16.05 -4.32
CA ALA A 236 14.25 -14.64 -4.01
C ALA A 236 13.00 -13.91 -3.43
N THR A 237 11.80 -14.49 -3.51
CA THR A 237 10.55 -13.81 -3.13
C THR A 237 10.61 -13.26 -1.70
N LYS A 238 11.09 -14.02 -0.73
CA LYS A 238 11.20 -13.59 0.67
C LYS A 238 12.26 -12.51 0.86
N THR A 239 13.38 -12.58 0.13
CA THR A 239 14.42 -11.55 0.17
C THR A 239 13.88 -10.22 -0.35
N PHE A 240 13.18 -10.23 -1.49
CA PHE A 240 12.55 -9.02 -2.05
C PHE A 240 11.49 -8.44 -1.12
N LEU A 241 10.66 -9.30 -0.51
CA LEU A 241 9.69 -8.87 0.50
C LEU A 241 10.37 -8.19 1.69
N ALA A 242 11.43 -8.77 2.24
CA ALA A 242 12.14 -8.19 3.38
C ALA A 242 12.77 -6.83 3.05
N LEU A 243 13.39 -6.70 1.88
CA LEU A 243 13.96 -5.44 1.40
C LEU A 243 12.87 -4.38 1.21
N ARG A 244 11.77 -4.73 0.57
CA ARG A 244 10.62 -3.83 0.37
C ARG A 244 10.09 -3.29 1.70
N ILE A 245 9.84 -4.18 2.65
CA ILE A 245 9.35 -3.82 3.99
C ILE A 245 10.32 -2.83 4.67
N ALA A 246 11.62 -3.07 4.57
CA ALA A 246 12.63 -2.22 5.20
C ALA A 246 12.73 -0.84 4.53
N VAL A 247 12.84 -0.81 3.21
CA VAL A 247 12.92 0.42 2.41
C VAL A 247 11.74 1.34 2.69
N ASN A 248 10.53 0.77 2.80
CA ASN A 248 9.30 1.53 2.94
C ASN A 248 8.79 1.66 4.39
N ARG A 249 9.51 1.11 5.37
CA ARG A 249 9.13 1.11 6.79
C ARG A 249 7.71 0.58 7.00
N GLU A 250 7.29 -0.43 6.20
CA GLU A 250 5.89 -0.85 6.09
C GLU A 250 5.29 -1.27 7.45
N MET A 251 6.07 -1.92 8.31
CA MET A 251 5.58 -2.36 9.63
C MET A 251 5.39 -1.20 10.61
N GLU A 252 6.22 -0.17 10.52
CA GLU A 252 6.09 1.05 11.33
C GLU A 252 4.84 1.85 10.89
N GLU A 253 4.70 2.07 9.59
CA GLU A 253 3.55 2.72 8.98
C GLU A 253 2.25 1.98 9.33
N LEU A 254 2.24 0.65 9.21
CA LEU A 254 1.10 -0.18 9.60
C LEU A 254 0.77 -0.04 11.09
N GLY A 255 1.78 -0.04 11.96
CA GLY A 255 1.58 0.14 13.40
C GLY A 255 0.90 1.46 13.73
N GLN A 256 1.36 2.56 13.13
CA GLN A 256 0.76 3.90 13.30
C GLN A 256 -0.67 3.96 12.74
N PHE A 257 -0.91 3.40 11.56
CA PHE A 257 -2.23 3.32 10.96
C PHE A 257 -3.22 2.57 11.87
N LEU A 258 -2.83 1.40 12.37
CA LEU A 258 -3.67 0.58 13.25
C LEU A 258 -3.99 1.28 14.57
N TYR A 259 -3.06 2.08 15.07
CA TYR A 259 -3.26 2.86 16.30
C TYR A 259 -4.21 4.06 16.10
N ARG A 260 -4.10 4.77 14.97
CA ARG A 260 -4.80 6.03 14.72
C ARG A 260 -6.19 5.87 14.13
N THR A 261 -6.41 4.86 13.29
CA THR A 261 -7.66 4.67 12.54
C THR A 261 -8.91 4.57 13.42
N PRO A 262 -8.94 3.84 14.56
CA PRO A 262 -10.15 3.76 15.37
C PRO A 262 -10.67 5.10 15.87
N ALA A 263 -9.77 6.08 16.04
CA ALA A 263 -10.14 7.42 16.47
C ALA A 263 -10.78 8.27 15.36
N THR A 264 -10.63 7.90 14.09
CA THR A 264 -11.23 8.62 12.95
C THR A 264 -12.62 8.12 12.58
N LEU A 265 -13.05 6.95 13.09
CA LEU A 265 -14.32 6.33 12.73
C LEU A 265 -15.50 6.86 13.56
N ASN A 266 -16.64 7.03 12.90
CA ASN A 266 -17.95 7.14 13.56
C ASN A 266 -18.30 5.83 14.27
N SER A 267 -19.16 5.89 15.30
CA SER A 267 -19.83 4.68 15.81
C SER A 267 -20.63 4.03 14.68
N GLY A 268 -20.52 2.70 14.53
CA GLY A 268 -21.04 1.93 13.40
C GLY A 268 -20.20 2.04 12.12
N GLY A 269 -19.14 2.84 12.12
CA GLY A 269 -18.21 2.95 10.99
C GLY A 269 -17.40 1.66 10.77
N ARG A 270 -17.17 1.31 9.51
CA ARG A 270 -16.54 0.05 9.08
C ARG A 270 -15.06 0.24 8.76
N TRP A 271 -14.25 -0.69 9.22
CA TRP A 271 -12.82 -0.73 8.95
C TRP A 271 -12.45 -2.03 8.24
N VAL A 272 -12.16 -1.93 6.94
CA VAL A 272 -11.80 -3.06 6.08
C VAL A 272 -10.31 -2.99 5.75
N VAL A 273 -9.60 -4.11 5.96
CA VAL A 273 -8.17 -4.22 5.67
C VAL A 273 -7.90 -5.48 4.88
N LEU A 274 -7.24 -5.33 3.72
CA LEU A 274 -6.68 -6.42 2.93
C LEU A 274 -5.20 -6.55 3.25
N THR A 275 -4.73 -7.79 3.35
CA THR A 275 -3.33 -8.14 3.62
C THR A 275 -2.90 -9.29 2.73
N TYR A 276 -1.60 -9.39 2.39
CA TYR A 276 -1.10 -10.41 1.45
C TYR A 276 -0.07 -11.35 2.06
N HIS A 277 0.41 -11.07 3.25
CA HIS A 277 1.35 -11.94 3.97
C HIS A 277 1.14 -11.90 5.49
N SER A 278 1.74 -12.87 6.18
CA SER A 278 1.56 -13.07 7.63
C SER A 278 2.05 -11.87 8.47
N ARG A 279 3.04 -11.12 7.98
CA ARG A 279 3.59 -9.95 8.68
C ARG A 279 2.60 -8.79 8.72
N GLU A 280 1.74 -8.63 7.72
CA GLU A 280 0.63 -7.67 7.72
C GLU A 280 -0.58 -8.21 8.47
N ASP A 281 -1.01 -9.44 8.18
CA ASP A 281 -2.23 -10.02 8.73
C ASP A 281 -2.21 -10.15 10.26
N ARG A 282 -1.07 -10.52 10.83
CA ARG A 282 -0.92 -10.73 12.28
C ARG A 282 -1.12 -9.45 13.11
N PRO A 283 -0.49 -8.30 12.78
CA PRO A 283 -0.76 -7.02 13.44
C PRO A 283 -2.22 -6.58 13.30
N VAL A 284 -2.81 -6.66 12.10
CA VAL A 284 -4.23 -6.30 11.88
C VAL A 284 -5.14 -7.14 12.75
N LYS A 285 -4.97 -8.47 12.75
CA LYS A 285 -5.74 -9.39 13.63
C LYS A 285 -5.62 -8.98 15.10
N ARG A 286 -4.39 -8.71 15.57
CA ARG A 286 -4.14 -8.32 16.97
C ARG A 286 -4.79 -7.00 17.34
N ALA A 287 -4.71 -5.99 16.45
CA ALA A 287 -5.34 -4.70 16.67
C ALA A 287 -6.86 -4.83 16.78
N PHE A 288 -7.50 -5.58 15.88
CA PHE A 288 -8.94 -5.80 15.91
C PHE A 288 -9.37 -6.57 17.19
N GLN A 289 -8.65 -7.63 17.55
CA GLN A 289 -8.91 -8.38 18.78
C GLN A 289 -8.67 -7.54 20.03
N GLY A 290 -7.64 -6.68 20.04
CA GLY A 290 -7.38 -5.73 21.12
C GLY A 290 -8.50 -4.72 21.27
N GLY A 291 -8.96 -4.12 20.17
CA GLY A 291 -10.10 -3.22 20.16
C GLY A 291 -11.39 -3.87 20.64
N GLN A 292 -11.64 -5.13 20.26
CA GLN A 292 -12.80 -5.88 20.75
C GLN A 292 -12.72 -6.13 22.26
N LYS A 293 -11.55 -6.50 22.78
CA LYS A 293 -11.34 -6.67 24.24
C LYS A 293 -11.53 -5.36 25.00
N ALA A 294 -11.15 -4.25 24.41
CA ALA A 294 -11.32 -2.90 24.97
C ALA A 294 -12.73 -2.33 24.79
N GLY A 295 -13.65 -3.05 24.12
CA GLY A 295 -15.00 -2.57 23.84
C GLY A 295 -15.07 -1.42 22.83
N THR A 296 -14.00 -1.16 22.06
CA THR A 296 -13.94 -0.05 21.10
C THR A 296 -14.21 -0.48 19.66
N LEU A 297 -14.07 -1.77 19.38
CA LEU A 297 -14.34 -2.37 18.07
C LEU A 297 -15.14 -3.66 18.23
N TRP A 298 -15.95 -3.95 17.23
CA TRP A 298 -16.61 -5.25 17.07
C TRP A 298 -16.00 -5.95 15.86
N VAL A 299 -15.35 -7.11 16.06
CA VAL A 299 -14.74 -7.89 14.97
C VAL A 299 -15.84 -8.63 14.20
N LEU A 300 -16.05 -8.28 12.96
CA LEU A 300 -17.10 -8.83 12.12
C LEU A 300 -16.66 -10.12 11.41
N THR A 301 -15.40 -10.17 10.97
CA THR A 301 -14.83 -11.35 10.31
C THR A 301 -14.11 -12.24 11.32
N ARG A 302 -14.83 -13.22 11.91
CA ARG A 302 -14.22 -14.23 12.82
C ARG A 302 -13.10 -15.02 12.10
N HIS A 303 -13.36 -15.40 10.85
CA HIS A 303 -12.39 -15.99 9.93
C HIS A 303 -12.05 -14.95 8.85
N VAL A 304 -10.84 -15.03 8.32
CA VAL A 304 -10.46 -14.18 7.18
C VAL A 304 -11.29 -14.55 5.96
N ILE A 305 -11.65 -13.55 5.18
CA ILE A 305 -12.24 -13.75 3.87
C ILE A 305 -11.08 -13.85 2.88
N VAL A 306 -11.14 -14.84 2.02
CA VAL A 306 -10.12 -15.11 0.99
C VAL A 306 -10.78 -15.12 -0.39
N PRO A 307 -10.04 -14.82 -1.46
CA PRO A 307 -10.57 -14.84 -2.81
C PRO A 307 -11.09 -16.22 -3.20
N SER A 308 -12.17 -16.26 -3.98
CA SER A 308 -12.68 -17.50 -4.58
C SER A 308 -11.66 -18.09 -5.56
N GLU A 309 -11.83 -19.37 -5.92
CA GLU A 309 -10.99 -20.02 -6.92
C GLU A 309 -11.11 -19.33 -8.30
N GLU A 310 -12.30 -18.84 -8.63
CA GLU A 310 -12.57 -18.09 -9.86
C GLU A 310 -11.80 -16.76 -9.87
N GLU A 311 -11.82 -16.01 -8.76
CA GLU A 311 -11.04 -14.77 -8.64
C GLU A 311 -9.54 -15.05 -8.72
N GLN A 312 -9.04 -16.11 -8.04
CA GLN A 312 -7.63 -16.47 -8.09
C GLN A 312 -7.17 -16.89 -9.49
N ALA A 313 -8.04 -17.52 -10.27
CA ALA A 313 -7.78 -17.87 -11.66
C ALA A 313 -7.75 -16.63 -12.57
N ALA A 314 -8.71 -15.70 -12.37
CA ALA A 314 -8.81 -14.46 -13.15
C ALA A 314 -7.76 -13.40 -12.73
N ASN A 315 -7.41 -13.36 -11.44
CA ASN A 315 -6.44 -12.43 -10.86
C ASN A 315 -5.44 -13.17 -9.96
N PRO A 316 -4.34 -13.72 -10.48
CA PRO A 316 -3.35 -14.48 -9.69
C PRO A 316 -2.74 -13.68 -8.52
N ARG A 317 -2.80 -12.35 -8.56
CA ARG A 317 -2.31 -11.48 -7.48
C ARG A 317 -3.20 -11.51 -6.24
N SER A 318 -4.47 -11.91 -6.38
CA SER A 318 -5.40 -12.07 -5.26
C SER A 318 -5.09 -13.29 -4.39
N ARG A 319 -4.35 -14.28 -4.89
CA ARG A 319 -4.16 -15.60 -4.30
C ARG A 319 -3.81 -15.63 -2.81
N SER A 320 -3.04 -14.64 -2.34
CA SER A 320 -2.61 -14.56 -0.94
C SER A 320 -3.42 -13.54 -0.12
N ALA A 321 -4.39 -12.88 -0.74
CA ALA A 321 -5.19 -11.86 -0.12
C ALA A 321 -6.04 -12.41 1.03
N LYS A 322 -6.17 -11.59 2.08
CA LYS A 322 -6.98 -11.86 3.26
C LYS A 322 -7.68 -10.57 3.64
N LEU A 323 -9.00 -10.59 3.69
CA LEU A 323 -9.81 -9.46 4.14
C LEU A 323 -10.21 -9.66 5.59
N ARG A 324 -10.05 -8.59 6.38
CA ARG A 324 -10.60 -8.47 7.73
C ARG A 324 -11.46 -7.23 7.83
N CYS A 325 -12.54 -7.32 8.62
CA CYS A 325 -13.44 -6.21 8.91
C CYS A 325 -13.74 -6.12 10.39
N ALA A 326 -13.73 -4.88 10.91
CA ALA A 326 -14.24 -4.54 12.22
C ALA A 326 -15.16 -3.32 12.11
N GLU A 327 -16.07 -3.18 13.09
CA GLU A 327 -16.96 -2.03 13.23
C GLU A 327 -16.58 -1.24 14.48
N LYS A 328 -16.65 0.08 14.41
CA LYS A 328 -16.46 0.96 15.57
C LYS A 328 -17.72 0.91 16.47
N VAL A 329 -17.50 0.63 17.75
CA VAL A 329 -18.56 0.67 18.78
C VAL A 329 -18.84 2.11 19.20
#